data_da9182d42e04eba22483215c12bbaec6
#
_entry.id   da9182d42e04eba22483215c12bbaec6
#
_cell.length_a   1.000
_cell.length_b   1.000
_cell.length_c   1.000
_cell.angle_alpha   90.00
_cell.angle_beta   90.00
_cell.angle_gamma   90.00
#
_symmetry.space_group_name_H-M   'P 1'
#
loop_
_entity.id
_entity.type
_entity.pdbx_description
1 polymer ?
#
loop_
_entity_poly.entity_id
_entity_poly.type
_entity_poly.pdbx_seq_one_letter_code
_entity_poly.pdbx_strand_id
1 'polypeptide(L)'
;CFSLVRDYEKKHGIRYELMVRSRGDLEFLSIPSTFDRPEPNNINTTLVIPPNRYGSQVDDGFAVGPIDSIEVYMNRYFSFQQCLTPDLHPERYLYFYLKHKKVKLNIDSGTVVGHIPHSPKHCH
;
A
#
# COMPACT_ATOMS: atom_id res chain seq x y z
N CYS A 1 5.57 -1.07 12.96
CA CYS A 1 6.30 -1.88 11.96
C CYS A 1 7.20 -1.04 11.05
N PHE A 2 6.78 0.13 10.58
CA PHE A 2 7.63 0.95 9.68
C PHE A 2 8.91 1.45 10.36
N SER A 3 8.87 1.75 11.65
CA SER A 3 10.06 2.13 12.44
C SER A 3 11.19 1.10 12.35
N LEU A 4 10.85 -0.19 12.28
CA LEU A 4 11.85 -1.27 12.14
C LEU A 4 12.62 -1.16 10.82
N VAL A 5 11.98 -0.73 9.75
CA VAL A 5 12.63 -0.51 8.46
C VAL A 5 13.64 0.64 8.58
N ARG A 6 13.23 1.75 9.17
CA ARG A 6 14.12 2.91 9.39
C ARG A 6 15.29 2.59 10.33
N ASP A 7 15.04 1.82 11.38
CA ASP A 7 16.10 1.37 12.29
C ASP A 7 17.10 0.44 11.59
N TYR A 8 16.60 -0.44 10.70
CA TYR A 8 17.44 -1.30 9.90
C TYR A 8 18.31 -0.50 8.91
N GLU A 9 17.71 0.46 8.19
CA GLU A 9 18.44 1.37 7.29
C GLU A 9 19.58 2.08 8.04
N LYS A 10 19.26 2.64 9.20
CA LYS A 10 20.22 3.37 10.04
C LYS A 10 21.33 2.46 10.53
N LYS A 11 20.99 1.26 11.00
CA LYS A 11 21.95 0.30 11.53
C LYS A 11 22.96 -0.16 10.47
N HIS A 12 22.51 -0.30 9.22
CA HIS A 12 23.33 -0.87 8.12
C HIS A 12 23.88 0.20 7.18
N GLY A 13 23.59 1.48 7.40
CA GLY A 13 24.03 2.57 6.53
C GLY A 13 23.48 2.49 5.10
N ILE A 14 22.29 1.91 4.94
CA ILE A 14 21.61 1.76 3.64
C ILE A 14 20.33 2.60 3.62
N ARG A 15 19.80 2.84 2.44
CA ARG A 15 18.49 3.46 2.24
C ARG A 15 17.73 2.70 1.15
N TYR A 16 16.53 2.28 1.47
CA TYR A 16 15.63 1.71 0.47
C TYR A 16 14.99 2.84 -0.35
N GLU A 17 14.96 2.67 -1.65
CA GLU A 17 14.30 3.61 -2.57
C GLU A 17 12.83 3.27 -2.71
N LEU A 18 12.53 1.99 -2.85
CA LEU A 18 11.20 1.45 -3.05
C LEU A 18 10.83 0.49 -1.93
N MET A 19 9.55 0.45 -1.63
CA MET A 19 9.00 -0.48 -0.66
C MET A 19 7.68 -1.06 -1.17
N VAL A 20 7.47 -2.33 -0.89
CA VAL A 20 6.21 -3.03 -1.11
C VAL A 20 5.56 -3.29 0.23
N ARG A 21 4.31 -2.89 0.37
CA ARG A 21 3.45 -3.26 1.48
C ARG A 21 2.44 -4.29 0.98
N SER A 22 2.38 -5.44 1.63
CA SER A 22 1.40 -6.49 1.34
C SER A 22 0.85 -7.08 2.63
N ARG A 23 -0.40 -7.53 2.57
CA ARG A 23 -0.98 -8.40 3.60
C ARG A 23 -0.56 -9.84 3.31
N GLY A 24 -0.38 -10.62 4.37
CA GLY A 24 0.04 -12.02 4.23
C GLY A 24 -1.07 -12.98 3.78
N ASP A 25 -2.33 -12.52 3.75
CA ASP A 25 -3.51 -13.28 3.33
C ASP A 25 -3.94 -12.96 1.88
N LEU A 26 -3.08 -12.33 1.09
CA LEU A 26 -3.33 -12.04 -0.32
C LEU A 26 -2.71 -13.08 -1.23
N GLU A 27 -3.47 -13.46 -2.23
CA GLU A 27 -2.99 -14.19 -3.40
C GLU A 27 -2.82 -13.23 -4.57
N PHE A 28 -1.64 -13.25 -5.20
CA PHE A 28 -1.36 -12.45 -6.37
C PHE A 28 -1.77 -13.22 -7.62
N LEU A 29 -2.85 -12.79 -8.26
CA LEU A 29 -3.34 -13.39 -9.50
C LEU A 29 -2.66 -12.77 -10.72
N SER A 30 -2.26 -11.51 -10.62
CA SER A 30 -1.38 -10.86 -11.58
C SER A 30 -0.55 -9.76 -10.90
N ILE A 31 0.67 -9.58 -11.37
CA ILE A 31 1.57 -8.49 -10.93
C ILE A 31 1.80 -7.60 -12.14
N PRO A 32 1.74 -6.26 -11.99
CA PRO A 32 1.99 -5.37 -13.11
C PRO A 32 3.39 -5.58 -13.70
N SER A 33 3.50 -5.52 -15.01
CA SER A 33 4.78 -5.56 -15.73
C SER A 33 5.70 -4.39 -15.36
N THR A 34 5.17 -3.34 -14.73
CA THR A 34 5.93 -2.22 -14.17
C THR A 34 6.90 -2.65 -13.06
N PHE A 35 6.70 -3.83 -12.46
CA PHE A 35 7.69 -4.41 -11.54
C PHE A 35 8.92 -4.98 -12.26
N ASP A 36 8.73 -5.49 -13.48
CA ASP A 36 9.83 -6.06 -14.28
C ASP A 36 10.73 -5.00 -14.89
N ARG A 37 10.19 -3.82 -15.13
CA ARG A 37 10.91 -2.66 -15.66
C ARG A 37 10.33 -1.39 -15.03
N PRO A 38 10.79 -0.99 -13.85
CA PRO A 38 10.40 0.30 -13.34
C PRO A 38 10.88 1.35 -14.34
N GLU A 39 9.93 1.94 -15.07
CA GLU A 39 10.21 3.19 -15.77
C GLU A 39 10.78 4.15 -14.72
N PRO A 40 12.01 4.65 -14.89
CA PRO A 40 12.70 5.39 -13.83
C PRO A 40 11.92 6.59 -13.28
N ASN A 41 10.90 7.02 -14.01
CA ASN A 41 10.15 8.24 -13.69
C ASN A 41 8.82 8.02 -12.94
N ASN A 42 8.27 6.80 -12.88
CA ASN A 42 6.94 6.58 -12.29
C ASN A 42 6.95 5.97 -10.89
N ILE A 43 7.70 4.90 -10.66
CA ILE A 43 7.70 4.21 -9.35
C ILE A 43 8.47 5.03 -8.30
N ASN A 44 9.51 5.76 -8.69
CA ASN A 44 10.32 6.56 -7.77
C ASN A 44 9.58 7.78 -7.21
N THR A 45 8.43 8.14 -7.77
CA THR A 45 7.66 9.32 -7.34
C THR A 45 6.19 9.03 -7.07
N THR A 46 5.70 7.85 -7.42
CA THR A 46 4.26 7.54 -7.43
C THR A 46 3.97 6.28 -6.63
N LEU A 47 3.01 6.38 -5.72
CA LEU A 47 2.49 5.23 -5.00
C LEU A 47 1.48 4.49 -5.88
N VAL A 48 1.77 3.24 -6.20
CA VAL A 48 0.89 2.36 -6.98
C VAL A 48 0.06 1.51 -6.04
N ILE A 49 -1.26 1.58 -6.19
CA ILE A 49 -2.23 0.84 -5.40
C ILE A 49 -3.26 0.21 -6.34
N PRO A 50 -3.64 -1.08 -6.16
CA PRO A 50 -4.72 -1.68 -6.94
C PRO A 50 -6.07 -1.03 -6.64
N PRO A 51 -7.01 -1.06 -7.59
CA PRO A 51 -8.38 -0.66 -7.33
C PRO A 51 -9.07 -1.69 -6.41
N ASN A 52 -10.01 -1.21 -5.63
CA ASN A 52 -10.82 -2.05 -4.78
C ASN A 52 -11.86 -2.84 -5.59
N ARG A 53 -12.18 -4.06 -5.16
CA ARG A 53 -13.22 -4.93 -5.73
C ARG A 53 -14.63 -4.33 -5.71
N TYR A 54 -14.92 -3.46 -4.77
CA TYR A 54 -16.28 -2.93 -4.52
C TYR A 54 -16.49 -1.51 -5.05
N GLY A 55 -15.58 -1.00 -5.90
CA GLY A 55 -15.68 0.34 -6.46
C GLY A 55 -15.33 1.47 -5.49
N SER A 56 -14.87 1.17 -4.28
CA SER A 56 -14.09 2.12 -3.51
C SER A 56 -12.72 2.24 -4.17
N GLN A 57 -12.14 3.39 -4.11
CA GLN A 57 -11.13 3.84 -5.06
C GLN A 57 -9.79 3.11 -4.99
N VAL A 58 -9.42 2.53 -3.86
CA VAL A 58 -8.14 1.82 -3.63
C VAL A 58 -8.32 0.61 -2.74
N ASP A 59 -7.50 -0.42 -2.96
CA ASP A 59 -7.38 -1.56 -2.06
C ASP A 59 -6.38 -1.24 -0.94
N ASP A 60 -6.70 -1.58 0.29
CA ASP A 60 -5.81 -1.35 1.44
C ASP A 60 -4.84 -2.49 1.72
N GLY A 61 -4.91 -3.56 0.94
CA GLY A 61 -4.12 -4.79 1.11
C GLY A 61 -2.73 -4.73 0.50
N PHE A 62 -2.53 -3.92 -0.53
CA PHE A 62 -1.29 -3.88 -1.30
C PHE A 62 -0.95 -2.45 -1.74
N ALA A 63 0.32 -2.11 -1.69
CA ALA A 63 0.86 -0.88 -2.24
C ALA A 63 2.34 -1.02 -2.54
N VAL A 64 2.81 -0.34 -3.58
CA VAL A 64 4.23 -0.23 -3.91
C VAL A 64 4.58 1.19 -4.32
N GLY A 65 5.74 1.66 -3.92
CA GLY A 65 6.20 2.98 -4.28
C GLY A 65 7.39 3.45 -3.47
N PRO A 66 7.72 4.74 -3.58
CA PRO A 66 8.80 5.32 -2.81
C PRO A 66 8.61 5.09 -1.31
N ILE A 67 9.69 4.82 -0.61
CA ILE A 67 9.63 4.51 0.81
C ILE A 67 8.94 5.61 1.62
N ASP A 68 9.15 6.89 1.26
CA ASP A 68 8.51 8.02 1.95
C ASP A 68 6.98 8.04 1.74
N SER A 69 6.50 7.63 0.55
CA SER A 69 5.07 7.49 0.27
C SER A 69 4.45 6.31 1.03
N ILE A 70 5.18 5.19 1.13
CA ILE A 70 4.76 4.04 1.95
C ILE A 70 4.76 4.40 3.43
N GLU A 71 5.68 5.22 3.91
CA GLU A 71 5.66 5.73 5.29
C GLU A 71 4.38 6.52 5.58
N VAL A 72 4.01 7.44 4.68
CA VAL A 72 2.72 8.15 4.78
C VAL A 72 1.56 7.15 4.80
N TYR A 73 1.55 6.19 3.88
CA TYR A 73 0.53 5.14 3.83
C TYR A 73 0.41 4.38 5.16
N MET A 74 1.54 3.96 5.74
CA MET A 74 1.56 3.18 6.99
C MET A 74 1.14 4.00 8.21
N ASN A 75 1.39 5.31 8.20
CA ASN A 75 1.06 6.21 9.31
C ASN A 75 -0.41 6.65 9.33
N ARG A 76 -1.25 6.20 8.39
CA ARG A 76 -2.68 6.56 8.34
C ARG A 76 -3.44 6.29 9.64
N TYR A 77 -3.05 5.26 10.37
CA TYR A 77 -3.70 4.90 11.63
C TYR A 77 -3.53 5.96 12.71
N PHE A 78 -2.39 6.63 12.76
CA PHE A 78 -2.15 7.71 13.72
C PHE A 78 -3.00 8.96 13.43
N SER A 79 -3.33 9.17 12.14
CA SER A 79 -4.17 10.29 11.73
C SER A 79 -5.66 10.00 11.80
N PHE A 80 -6.04 8.74 12.00
CA PHE A 80 -7.45 8.36 12.11
C PHE A 80 -8.17 9.09 13.24
N GLN A 81 -7.47 9.34 14.34
CA GLN A 81 -7.98 10.12 15.47
C GLN A 81 -8.24 11.61 15.14
N GLN A 82 -7.66 12.11 14.05
CA GLN A 82 -7.82 13.50 13.62
C GLN A 82 -9.09 13.74 12.81
N CYS A 83 -9.89 12.70 12.55
CA CYS A 83 -11.18 12.79 11.84
C CYS A 83 -11.10 13.57 10.51
N LEU A 84 -10.09 13.31 9.71
CA LEU A 84 -9.86 14.01 8.43
C LEU A 84 -10.98 13.78 7.39
N THR A 85 -11.80 12.77 7.61
CA THR A 85 -12.98 12.46 6.82
C THR A 85 -14.04 11.83 7.70
N PRO A 86 -15.34 12.08 7.46
CA PRO A 86 -16.42 11.42 8.18
C PRO A 86 -16.57 9.94 7.77
N ASP A 87 -15.93 9.53 6.68
CA ASP A 87 -16.01 8.17 6.19
C ASP A 87 -15.05 7.27 6.94
N LEU A 88 -15.60 6.33 7.70
CA LEU A 88 -14.85 5.36 8.49
C LEU A 88 -14.50 4.08 7.72
N HIS A 89 -14.89 3.97 6.45
CA HIS A 89 -14.52 2.82 5.64
C HIS A 89 -13.01 2.85 5.36
N PRO A 90 -12.24 1.80 5.71
CA PRO A 90 -10.78 1.85 5.71
C PRO A 90 -10.16 2.27 4.37
N GLU A 91 -10.72 1.78 3.27
CA GLU A 91 -10.20 2.05 1.92
C GLU A 91 -10.53 3.46 1.45
N ARG A 92 -11.74 3.96 1.73
CA ARG A 92 -12.11 5.35 1.43
C ARG A 92 -11.31 6.32 2.29
N TYR A 93 -11.16 6.01 3.58
CA TYR A 93 -10.31 6.78 4.46
C TYR A 93 -8.88 6.85 3.92
N LEU A 94 -8.30 5.71 3.53
CA LEU A 94 -6.96 5.64 2.95
C LEU A 94 -6.81 6.56 1.73
N TYR A 95 -7.77 6.48 0.80
CA TYR A 95 -7.74 7.33 -0.40
C TYR A 95 -7.76 8.82 -0.06
N PHE A 96 -8.70 9.26 0.77
CA PHE A 96 -8.78 10.67 1.17
C PHE A 96 -7.55 11.12 1.95
N TYR A 97 -7.05 10.27 2.84
CA TYR A 97 -5.84 10.55 3.60
C TYR A 97 -4.62 10.76 2.70
N LEU A 98 -4.38 9.88 1.75
CA LEU A 98 -3.27 10.00 0.80
C LEU A 98 -3.41 11.25 -0.07
N LYS A 99 -4.62 11.58 -0.50
CA LYS A 99 -4.90 12.83 -1.22
C LYS A 99 -4.63 14.07 -0.35
N HIS A 100 -5.07 14.05 0.89
CA HIS A 100 -4.82 15.14 1.84
C HIS A 100 -3.30 15.35 2.06
N LYS A 101 -2.54 14.26 2.14
CA LYS A 101 -1.07 14.30 2.26
C LYS A 101 -0.35 14.58 0.93
N LYS A 102 -1.09 14.84 -0.15
CA LYS A 102 -0.56 15.15 -1.50
C LYS A 102 0.37 14.07 -2.06
N VAL A 103 0.13 12.81 -1.69
CA VAL A 103 0.84 11.67 -2.26
C VAL A 103 0.38 11.48 -3.70
N LYS A 104 1.32 11.35 -4.63
CA LYS A 104 1.01 10.98 -6.01
C LYS A 104 0.55 9.53 -6.07
N LEU A 105 -0.66 9.30 -6.56
CA LEU A 105 -1.29 7.99 -6.66
C LEU A 105 -1.40 7.55 -8.11
N ASN A 106 -1.10 6.28 -8.36
CA ASN A 106 -1.51 5.55 -9.55
C ASN A 106 -2.37 4.35 -9.13
N ILE A 107 -3.64 4.36 -9.51
CA ILE A 107 -4.56 3.24 -9.28
C ILE A 107 -4.40 2.31 -10.47
N ASP A 108 -3.67 1.21 -10.28
CA ASP A 108 -3.28 0.28 -11.34
C ASP A 108 -4.15 -0.97 -11.31
N SER A 109 -5.03 -1.09 -12.33
CA SER A 109 -5.87 -2.27 -12.55
C SER A 109 -5.09 -3.51 -13.02
N GLY A 110 -3.82 -3.37 -13.41
CA GLY A 110 -2.97 -4.50 -13.79
C GLY A 110 -2.56 -5.38 -12.61
N THR A 111 -2.65 -4.85 -11.37
CA THR A 111 -2.42 -5.66 -10.16
C THR A 111 -3.73 -6.26 -9.71
N VAL A 112 -3.87 -7.57 -9.82
CA VAL A 112 -5.03 -8.30 -9.32
C VAL A 112 -4.62 -9.09 -8.09
N VAL A 113 -5.22 -8.75 -6.96
CA VAL A 113 -5.05 -9.46 -5.70
C VAL A 113 -6.34 -10.17 -5.32
N GLY A 114 -6.22 -11.41 -4.91
CA GLY A 114 -7.29 -12.21 -4.32
C GLY A 114 -7.06 -12.37 -2.83
N HIS A 115 -8.13 -12.55 -2.06
CA HIS A 115 -8.00 -13.04 -0.70
C HIS A 115 -7.94 -14.56 -0.74
N ILE A 116 -6.96 -15.13 -0.06
CA ILE A 116 -6.93 -16.58 0.18
C ILE A 116 -8.17 -16.88 1.02
N PRO A 117 -9.11 -17.73 0.51
CA PRO A 117 -10.27 -18.08 1.29
C PRO A 117 -9.81 -18.76 2.58
N HIS A 118 -10.16 -18.18 3.70
CA HIS A 118 -10.01 -18.88 4.96
C HIS A 118 -10.92 -20.11 4.90
N SER A 119 -10.34 -21.25 4.53
CA SER A 119 -11.05 -22.51 4.65
C SER A 119 -11.34 -22.74 6.15
N PRO A 120 -12.60 -22.89 6.54
CA PRO A 120 -12.93 -23.22 7.92
C PRO A 120 -12.51 -24.67 8.28
N LYS A 121 -11.64 -25.27 7.47
CA LYS A 121 -11.19 -26.65 7.65
C LYS A 121 -10.07 -26.70 8.67
N HIS A 122 -10.51 -26.89 9.92
CA HIS A 122 -9.86 -27.75 10.89
C HIS A 122 -8.39 -27.47 11.22
N CYS A 123 -8.18 -26.53 12.12
CA CYS A 123 -7.16 -26.75 13.14
C CYS A 123 -7.67 -27.89 14.04
N HIS A 124 -7.29 -29.09 13.71
CA HIS A 124 -7.32 -30.18 14.64
C HIS A 124 -6.07 -30.22 15.47
#